data_85cea6dc95c1329de4566b75a66ba901
#
_entry.id   85cea6dc95c1329de4566b75a66ba901
#
_cell.length_a   1.000
_cell.length_b   1.000
_cell.length_c   1.000
_cell.angle_alpha   90.00
_cell.angle_beta   90.00
_cell.angle_gamma   90.00
#
_symmetry.space_group_name_H-M   'P 1'
#
loop_
_entity.id
_entity.type
_entity.pdbx_description
1 polymer ?
#
loop_
_entity_poly.entity_id
_entity_poly.type
_entity_poly.pdbx_seq_one_letter_code
_entity_poly.pdbx_strand_id
1 'polypeptide(L)'
;MTADQILKVAQDHFARNGYEGATLSAIAKDVGIKKPSLYAHFSGKEDIFLHVIKKVFQRESNLLKTYLADIEKPMDEHLHGLLEQQQTKFENSSEFTFLLRMSYFPPQSLLEEVFDLIDPFFASFEQYLVTYFDVMRQRNDIKQTRPVDAAAAFLTLYDGLTIELVYGVNKQSFQRRFTAAWPIFLKGIMDSRE
;
A
#
# COMPACT_ATOMS: atom_id res chain seq x y z
N MET A 1 27.93 9.50 -3.14
CA MET A 1 26.52 9.51 -2.72
C MET A 1 25.68 8.92 -3.83
N THR A 2 24.68 8.10 -3.49
CA THR A 2 23.90 7.34 -4.48
C THR A 2 22.51 7.96 -4.69
N ALA A 3 21.91 7.74 -5.85
CA ALA A 3 20.53 8.13 -6.13
C ALA A 3 19.56 7.59 -5.05
N ASP A 4 19.79 6.38 -4.54
CA ASP A 4 18.99 5.77 -3.48
C ASP A 4 18.98 6.54 -2.15
N GLN A 5 20.11 7.12 -1.77
CA GLN A 5 20.18 7.96 -0.57
C GLN A 5 19.36 9.26 -0.74
N ILE A 6 19.41 9.86 -1.94
CA ILE A 6 18.59 11.02 -2.27
C ILE A 6 17.11 10.67 -2.22
N LEU A 7 16.69 9.55 -2.83
CA LEU A 7 15.30 9.12 -2.85
C LEU A 7 14.75 8.83 -1.45
N LYS A 8 15.56 8.23 -0.56
CA LYS A 8 15.16 7.96 0.83
C LYS A 8 14.86 9.25 1.59
N VAL A 9 15.75 10.24 1.51
CA VAL A 9 15.54 11.55 2.17
C VAL A 9 14.37 12.30 1.52
N ALA A 10 14.27 12.28 0.19
CA ALA A 10 13.18 12.93 -0.53
C ALA A 10 11.81 12.32 -0.16
N GLN A 11 11.72 11.01 0.01
CA GLN A 11 10.51 10.32 0.48
C GLN A 11 10.02 10.87 1.81
N ASP A 12 10.91 11.06 2.80
CA ASP A 12 10.55 11.64 4.10
C ASP A 12 10.06 13.09 3.97
N HIS A 13 10.67 13.90 3.09
CA HIS A 13 10.21 15.26 2.80
C HIS A 13 8.81 15.26 2.17
N PHE A 14 8.57 14.41 1.17
CA PHE A 14 7.26 14.29 0.53
C PHE A 14 6.18 13.74 1.47
N ALA A 15 6.53 12.77 2.31
CA ALA A 15 5.60 12.22 3.30
C ALA A 15 5.13 13.28 4.31
N ARG A 16 6.06 14.14 4.79
CA ARG A 16 5.75 15.15 5.81
C ARG A 16 5.10 16.41 5.24
N ASN A 17 5.61 16.89 4.11
CA ASN A 17 5.29 18.23 3.59
C ASN A 17 4.40 18.20 2.33
N GLY A 18 4.09 17.00 1.80
CA GLY A 18 3.47 16.84 0.48
C GLY A 18 4.41 17.23 -0.67
N TYR A 19 3.92 17.08 -1.89
CA TYR A 19 4.70 17.43 -3.08
C TYR A 19 5.03 18.94 -3.12
N GLU A 20 4.04 19.81 -2.89
CA GLU A 20 4.23 21.26 -3.00
C GLU A 20 5.18 21.82 -1.92
N GLY A 21 5.05 21.34 -0.68
CA GLY A 21 5.84 21.82 0.45
C GLY A 21 7.27 21.31 0.49
N ALA A 22 7.59 20.21 -0.21
CA ALA A 22 8.96 19.70 -0.32
C ALA A 22 9.79 20.54 -1.29
N THR A 23 11.03 20.89 -0.92
CA THR A 23 11.94 21.67 -1.75
C THR A 23 13.26 20.95 -2.01
N LEU A 24 13.81 21.11 -3.21
CA LEU A 24 15.13 20.55 -3.57
C LEU A 24 16.25 21.05 -2.64
N SER A 25 16.13 22.28 -2.14
CA SER A 25 17.13 22.85 -1.21
C SER A 25 17.12 22.15 0.15
N ALA A 26 15.93 21.85 0.69
CA ALA A 26 15.79 21.12 1.94
C ALA A 26 16.26 19.67 1.79
N ILE A 27 15.85 19.00 0.71
CA ILE A 27 16.31 17.63 0.40
C ILE A 27 17.84 17.59 0.28
N ALA A 28 18.45 18.49 -0.49
CA ALA A 28 19.90 18.54 -0.66
C ALA A 28 20.63 18.76 0.67
N LYS A 29 20.11 19.66 1.51
CA LYS A 29 20.66 19.94 2.84
C LYS A 29 20.65 18.68 3.73
N ASP A 30 19.54 17.97 3.79
CA ASP A 30 19.39 16.80 4.66
C ASP A 30 20.14 15.57 4.12
N VAL A 31 20.34 15.51 2.79
CA VAL A 31 21.24 14.54 2.15
C VAL A 31 22.73 14.89 2.41
N GLY A 32 23.04 16.13 2.77
CA GLY A 32 24.42 16.61 2.99
C GLY A 32 25.17 16.95 1.70
N ILE A 33 24.45 17.40 0.65
CA ILE A 33 25.02 17.82 -0.63
C ILE A 33 24.58 19.23 -1.03
N LYS A 34 25.27 19.80 -2.03
CA LYS A 34 24.81 21.06 -2.65
C LYS A 34 23.66 20.79 -3.63
N LYS A 35 22.68 21.69 -3.71
CA LYS A 35 21.55 21.58 -4.64
C LYS A 35 21.96 21.25 -6.10
N PRO A 36 23.03 21.84 -6.68
CA PRO A 36 23.50 21.44 -8.02
C PRO A 36 23.86 19.96 -8.16
N SER A 37 24.29 19.29 -7.07
CA SER A 37 24.63 17.87 -7.11
C SER A 37 23.41 16.97 -7.28
N LEU A 38 22.19 17.43 -6.95
CA LEU A 38 20.97 16.70 -7.23
C LEU A 38 20.73 16.54 -8.73
N TYR A 39 21.06 17.58 -9.50
CA TYR A 39 20.88 17.58 -10.95
C TYR A 39 21.83 16.64 -11.71
N ALA A 40 22.86 16.12 -11.05
CA ALA A 40 23.67 15.03 -11.60
C ALA A 40 22.95 13.67 -11.59
N HIS A 41 21.87 13.55 -10.81
CA HIS A 41 21.11 12.31 -10.64
C HIS A 41 19.67 12.41 -11.15
N PHE A 42 19.06 13.60 -11.06
CA PHE A 42 17.63 13.82 -11.34
C PHE A 42 17.44 15.15 -12.06
N SER A 43 16.51 15.20 -13.00
CA SER A 43 16.20 16.41 -13.77
C SER A 43 15.50 17.52 -12.95
N GLY A 44 14.86 17.17 -11.84
CA GLY A 44 14.14 18.12 -11.00
C GLY A 44 13.36 17.47 -9.85
N LYS A 45 12.51 18.27 -9.19
CA LYS A 45 11.66 17.81 -8.08
C LYS A 45 10.66 16.74 -8.53
N GLU A 46 10.06 16.94 -9.68
CA GLU A 46 9.12 16.01 -10.31
C GLU A 46 9.76 14.64 -10.55
N ASP A 47 10.92 14.61 -11.17
CA ASP A 47 11.67 13.40 -11.47
C ASP A 47 12.01 12.62 -10.18
N ILE A 48 12.49 13.31 -9.14
CA ILE A 48 12.72 12.70 -7.81
C ILE A 48 11.42 12.13 -7.25
N PHE A 49 10.31 12.88 -7.36
CA PHE A 49 9.03 12.48 -6.82
C PHE A 49 8.47 11.22 -7.49
N LEU A 50 8.48 11.16 -8.81
CA LEU A 50 8.03 9.99 -9.56
C LEU A 50 8.90 8.75 -9.30
N HIS A 51 10.21 8.94 -9.16
CA HIS A 51 11.13 7.86 -8.75
C HIS A 51 10.83 7.36 -7.32
N VAL A 52 10.49 8.26 -6.38
CA VAL A 52 10.07 7.87 -5.02
C VAL A 52 8.79 7.06 -5.08
N ILE A 53 7.76 7.51 -5.80
CA ILE A 53 6.51 6.78 -5.97
C ILE A 53 6.78 5.38 -6.51
N LYS A 54 7.45 5.28 -7.64
CA LYS A 54 7.78 3.99 -8.27
C LYS A 54 8.45 3.03 -7.28
N LYS A 55 9.44 3.52 -6.53
CA LYS A 55 10.20 2.70 -5.57
C LYS A 55 9.34 2.24 -4.40
N VAL A 56 8.50 3.11 -3.84
CA VAL A 56 7.63 2.81 -2.71
C VAL A 56 6.58 1.77 -3.10
N PHE A 57 5.88 1.97 -4.21
CA PHE A 57 4.86 1.04 -4.67
C PHE A 57 5.43 -0.31 -5.10
N GLN A 58 6.60 -0.32 -5.75
CA GLN A 58 7.29 -1.56 -6.11
C GLN A 58 7.70 -2.36 -4.86
N ARG A 59 8.18 -1.67 -3.82
CA ARG A 59 8.55 -2.32 -2.55
C ARG A 59 7.34 -2.91 -1.85
N GLU A 60 6.24 -2.16 -1.73
CA GLU A 60 5.02 -2.67 -1.11
C GLU A 60 4.43 -3.83 -1.91
N SER A 61 4.44 -3.77 -3.26
CA SER A 61 4.03 -4.89 -4.11
C SER A 61 4.82 -6.17 -3.82
N ASN A 62 6.16 -6.05 -3.67
CA ASN A 62 7.00 -7.19 -3.33
C ASN A 62 6.72 -7.74 -1.92
N LEU A 63 6.44 -6.87 -0.94
CA LEU A 63 6.07 -7.27 0.41
C LEU A 63 4.73 -8.02 0.43
N LEU A 64 3.72 -7.51 -0.27
CA LEU A 64 2.41 -8.17 -0.40
C LEU A 64 2.52 -9.51 -1.13
N LYS A 65 3.29 -9.56 -2.22
CA LYS A 65 3.57 -10.80 -2.94
C LYS A 65 4.19 -11.86 -2.04
N THR A 66 5.23 -11.48 -1.30
CA THR A 66 5.93 -12.38 -0.37
C THR A 66 5.02 -12.83 0.77
N TYR A 67 4.24 -11.90 1.33
CA TYR A 67 3.28 -12.19 2.39
C TYR A 67 2.24 -13.21 1.92
N LEU A 68 1.58 -12.97 0.79
CA LEU A 68 0.52 -13.84 0.26
C LEU A 68 1.05 -15.17 -0.32
N ALA A 69 2.35 -15.29 -0.59
CA ALA A 69 2.97 -16.55 -0.98
C ALA A 69 3.25 -17.47 0.23
N ASP A 70 3.27 -16.94 1.45
CA ASP A 70 3.37 -17.73 2.67
C ASP A 70 2.00 -18.36 2.99
N ILE A 71 1.84 -19.64 2.71
CA ILE A 71 0.61 -20.40 2.90
C ILE A 71 0.66 -21.36 4.09
N GLU A 72 1.64 -21.23 4.97
CA GLU A 72 1.82 -22.11 6.14
C GLU A 72 0.77 -21.85 7.22
N LYS A 73 0.33 -20.61 7.36
CA LYS A 73 -0.67 -20.22 8.36
C LYS A 73 -2.08 -20.56 7.92
N PRO A 74 -3.00 -20.79 8.87
CA PRO A 74 -4.44 -20.84 8.58
C PRO A 74 -4.89 -19.58 7.83
N MET A 75 -5.79 -19.75 6.86
CA MET A 75 -6.26 -18.64 5.99
C MET A 75 -6.81 -17.46 6.79
N ASP A 76 -7.60 -17.75 7.83
CA ASP A 76 -8.22 -16.73 8.67
C ASP A 76 -7.18 -15.92 9.44
N GLU A 77 -6.21 -16.56 10.08
CA GLU A 77 -5.11 -15.87 10.78
C GLU A 77 -4.25 -15.04 9.82
N HIS A 78 -3.98 -15.58 8.64
CA HIS A 78 -3.14 -14.93 7.64
C HIS A 78 -3.78 -13.65 7.11
N LEU A 79 -5.02 -13.74 6.63
CA LEU A 79 -5.74 -12.58 6.10
C LEU A 79 -6.10 -11.56 7.18
N HIS A 80 -6.46 -12.04 8.40
CA HIS A 80 -6.66 -11.17 9.55
C HIS A 80 -5.40 -10.34 9.86
N GLY A 81 -4.24 -11.01 9.90
CA GLY A 81 -2.95 -10.35 10.13
C GLY A 81 -2.62 -9.32 9.05
N LEU A 82 -2.96 -9.56 7.80
CA LEU A 82 -2.76 -8.58 6.72
C LEU A 82 -3.58 -7.30 6.93
N LEU A 83 -4.84 -7.43 7.37
CA LEU A 83 -5.70 -6.29 7.68
C LEU A 83 -5.22 -5.53 8.93
N GLU A 84 -4.85 -6.25 9.98
CA GLU A 84 -4.39 -5.66 11.25
C GLU A 84 -3.07 -4.87 11.08
N GLN A 85 -2.16 -5.37 10.24
CA GLN A 85 -0.90 -4.70 9.95
C GLN A 85 -1.07 -3.31 9.30
N GLN A 86 -2.18 -3.02 8.63
CA GLN A 86 -2.42 -1.71 8.03
C GLN A 86 -2.35 -0.58 9.07
N GLN A 87 -3.02 -0.75 10.22
CA GLN A 87 -3.01 0.25 11.28
C GLN A 87 -1.59 0.45 11.83
N THR A 88 -0.88 -0.63 12.12
CA THR A 88 0.50 -0.59 12.62
C THR A 88 1.45 0.08 11.63
N LYS A 89 1.34 -0.26 10.34
CA LYS A 89 2.12 0.37 9.27
C LYS A 89 1.80 1.87 9.15
N PHE A 90 0.52 2.25 9.21
CA PHE A 90 0.11 3.65 9.11
C PHE A 90 0.69 4.50 10.25
N GLU A 91 0.74 3.96 11.46
CA GLU A 91 1.26 4.67 12.64
C GLU A 91 2.78 4.77 12.65
N ASN A 92 3.49 3.78 12.11
CA ASN A 92 4.94 3.62 12.30
C ASN A 92 5.78 3.73 11.02
N SER A 93 5.16 3.83 9.83
CA SER A 93 5.86 3.89 8.57
C SER A 93 5.51 5.15 7.77
N SER A 94 6.46 6.08 7.65
CA SER A 94 6.33 7.24 6.75
C SER A 94 6.16 6.83 5.30
N GLU A 95 6.76 5.69 4.91
CA GLU A 95 6.64 5.10 3.58
C GLU A 95 5.20 4.66 3.29
N PHE A 96 4.57 3.95 4.23
CA PHE A 96 3.18 3.51 4.08
C PHE A 96 2.19 4.69 4.10
N THR A 97 2.41 5.67 4.97
CA THR A 97 1.62 6.91 4.99
C THR A 97 1.76 7.69 3.67
N PHE A 98 2.97 7.74 3.09
CA PHE A 98 3.20 8.33 1.78
C PHE A 98 2.47 7.57 0.68
N LEU A 99 2.56 6.22 0.66
CA LEU A 99 1.85 5.35 -0.28
C LEU A 99 0.36 5.64 -0.26
N LEU A 100 -0.28 5.64 0.93
CA LEU A 100 -1.72 5.93 1.05
C LEU A 100 -2.08 7.32 0.56
N ARG A 101 -1.26 8.34 0.89
CA ARG A 101 -1.50 9.70 0.40
C ARG A 101 -1.45 9.78 -1.12
N MET A 102 -0.53 9.07 -1.76
CA MET A 102 -0.42 9.09 -3.22
C MET A 102 -1.53 8.30 -3.89
N SER A 103 -2.05 7.25 -3.23
CA SER A 103 -3.21 6.51 -3.72
C SER A 103 -4.51 7.33 -3.70
N TYR A 104 -4.69 8.20 -2.70
CA TYR A 104 -5.95 8.94 -2.51
C TYR A 104 -5.86 10.44 -2.85
N PHE A 105 -4.67 11.03 -2.76
CA PHE A 105 -4.43 12.47 -2.93
C PHE A 105 -3.15 12.75 -3.71
N PRO A 106 -3.03 12.25 -4.94
CA PRO A 106 -1.89 12.59 -5.77
C PRO A 106 -1.87 14.10 -6.07
N PRO A 107 -0.68 14.70 -6.31
CA PRO A 107 -0.60 16.08 -6.75
C PRO A 107 -1.35 16.27 -8.06
N GLN A 108 -2.22 17.29 -8.13
CA GLN A 108 -3.06 17.54 -9.30
C GLN A 108 -2.22 17.78 -10.57
N SER A 109 -1.03 18.37 -10.43
CA SER A 109 -0.11 18.64 -11.55
C SER A 109 0.58 17.39 -12.11
N LEU A 110 0.50 16.26 -11.42
CA LEU A 110 1.17 15.00 -11.78
C LEU A 110 0.19 13.81 -11.69
N LEU A 111 -1.10 14.09 -11.88
CA LEU A 111 -2.15 13.10 -11.65
C LEU A 111 -2.02 11.89 -12.57
N GLU A 112 -1.84 12.14 -13.87
CA GLU A 112 -1.74 11.07 -14.89
C GLU A 112 -0.47 10.25 -14.67
N GLU A 113 0.68 10.91 -14.49
CA GLU A 113 1.97 10.24 -14.27
C GLU A 113 1.98 9.39 -12.99
N VAL A 114 1.32 9.89 -11.94
CA VAL A 114 1.19 9.11 -10.69
C VAL A 114 0.30 7.89 -10.90
N PHE A 115 -0.86 8.03 -11.55
CA PHE A 115 -1.73 6.89 -11.81
C PHE A 115 -1.07 5.84 -12.69
N ASP A 116 -0.34 6.23 -13.73
CA ASP A 116 0.42 5.29 -14.59
C ASP A 116 1.43 4.46 -13.78
N LEU A 117 1.98 5.02 -12.69
CA LEU A 117 2.91 4.32 -11.81
C LEU A 117 2.24 3.44 -10.76
N ILE A 118 1.04 3.80 -10.30
CA ILE A 118 0.37 3.08 -9.20
C ILE A 118 -0.65 2.04 -9.67
N ASP A 119 -1.27 2.20 -10.83
CA ASP A 119 -2.24 1.24 -11.36
C ASP A 119 -1.71 -0.19 -11.47
N PRO A 120 -0.44 -0.42 -11.92
CA PRO A 120 0.12 -1.76 -11.93
C PRO A 120 0.24 -2.40 -10.55
N PHE A 121 0.38 -1.60 -9.49
CA PHE A 121 0.41 -2.09 -8.11
C PHE A 121 -0.96 -2.67 -7.71
N PHE A 122 -2.05 -1.93 -7.94
CA PHE A 122 -3.39 -2.40 -7.59
C PHE A 122 -3.77 -3.65 -8.38
N ALA A 123 -3.52 -3.68 -9.69
CA ALA A 123 -3.74 -4.86 -10.52
C ALA A 123 -2.92 -6.08 -10.03
N SER A 124 -1.67 -5.86 -9.63
CA SER A 124 -0.82 -6.93 -9.09
C SER A 124 -1.32 -7.43 -7.75
N PHE A 125 -1.78 -6.55 -6.86
CA PHE A 125 -2.30 -6.94 -5.55
C PHE A 125 -3.56 -7.80 -5.68
N GLU A 126 -4.50 -7.40 -6.54
CA GLU A 126 -5.67 -8.23 -6.87
C GLU A 126 -5.25 -9.61 -7.39
N GLN A 127 -4.30 -9.67 -8.33
CA GLN A 127 -3.81 -10.93 -8.87
C GLN A 127 -3.13 -11.82 -7.81
N TYR A 128 -2.38 -11.24 -6.85
CA TYR A 128 -1.79 -12.00 -5.75
C TYR A 128 -2.87 -12.61 -4.85
N LEU A 129 -3.94 -11.87 -4.56
CA LEU A 129 -5.09 -12.37 -3.79
C LEU A 129 -5.84 -13.46 -4.54
N VAL A 130 -6.09 -13.30 -5.85
CA VAL A 130 -6.72 -14.35 -6.67
C VAL A 130 -5.90 -15.64 -6.61
N THR A 131 -4.58 -15.53 -6.77
CA THR A 131 -3.68 -16.69 -6.69
C THR A 131 -3.70 -17.33 -5.30
N TYR A 132 -3.69 -16.53 -4.24
CA TYR A 132 -3.81 -17.00 -2.87
C TYR A 132 -5.13 -17.75 -2.64
N PHE A 133 -6.26 -17.18 -3.02
CA PHE A 133 -7.56 -17.84 -2.85
C PHE A 133 -7.74 -19.08 -3.74
N ASP A 134 -7.06 -19.16 -4.89
CA ASP A 134 -7.06 -20.39 -5.70
C ASP A 134 -6.36 -21.52 -4.94
N VAL A 135 -5.24 -21.26 -4.28
CA VAL A 135 -4.59 -22.23 -3.39
C VAL A 135 -5.47 -22.62 -2.22
N MET A 136 -6.14 -21.66 -1.56
CA MET A 136 -7.06 -21.95 -0.45
C MET A 136 -8.25 -22.80 -0.90
N ARG A 137 -8.75 -22.58 -2.11
CA ARG A 137 -9.79 -23.44 -2.71
C ARG A 137 -9.31 -24.85 -2.96
N GLN A 138 -8.10 -25.04 -3.47
CA GLN A 138 -7.49 -26.37 -3.68
C GLN A 138 -7.30 -27.13 -2.35
N ARG A 139 -7.09 -26.40 -1.24
CA ARG A 139 -6.99 -26.94 0.12
C ARG A 139 -8.36 -27.21 0.79
N ASN A 140 -9.46 -26.83 0.15
CA ASN A 140 -10.83 -26.84 0.68
C ASN A 140 -11.08 -25.85 1.86
N ASP A 141 -10.25 -24.83 2.02
CA ASP A 141 -10.47 -23.75 3.00
C ASP A 141 -11.63 -22.84 2.57
N ILE A 142 -11.83 -22.66 1.26
CA ILE A 142 -13.03 -22.07 0.66
C ILE A 142 -13.67 -23.09 -0.30
N LYS A 143 -15.00 -23.25 -0.25
CA LYS A 143 -15.66 -24.34 -0.99
C LYS A 143 -16.35 -23.90 -2.27
N GLN A 144 -17.23 -22.92 -2.21
CA GLN A 144 -18.09 -22.52 -3.33
C GLN A 144 -17.73 -21.14 -3.90
N THR A 145 -17.05 -20.29 -3.15
CA THR A 145 -16.68 -18.96 -3.58
C THR A 145 -15.58 -19.06 -4.65
N ARG A 146 -15.76 -18.37 -5.76
CA ARG A 146 -14.70 -18.29 -6.79
C ARG A 146 -13.54 -17.46 -6.24
N PRO A 147 -12.27 -17.82 -6.51
CA PRO A 147 -11.11 -17.06 -6.05
C PRO A 147 -11.16 -15.57 -6.39
N VAL A 148 -11.65 -15.23 -7.60
CA VAL A 148 -11.79 -13.83 -8.03
C VAL A 148 -12.82 -13.07 -7.19
N ASP A 149 -13.94 -13.71 -6.80
CA ASP A 149 -14.96 -13.06 -5.97
C ASP A 149 -14.47 -12.89 -4.52
N ALA A 150 -13.75 -13.89 -4.00
CA ALA A 150 -13.11 -13.79 -2.68
C ALA A 150 -12.06 -12.68 -2.64
N ALA A 151 -11.24 -12.54 -3.68
CA ALA A 151 -10.25 -11.48 -3.82
C ALA A 151 -10.92 -10.09 -3.87
N ALA A 152 -11.95 -9.92 -4.70
CA ALA A 152 -12.69 -8.67 -4.81
C ALA A 152 -13.36 -8.27 -3.48
N ALA A 153 -13.98 -9.23 -2.78
CA ALA A 153 -14.60 -8.99 -1.48
C ALA A 153 -13.56 -8.61 -0.41
N PHE A 154 -12.40 -9.29 -0.41
CA PHE A 154 -11.30 -8.97 0.49
C PHE A 154 -10.72 -7.58 0.21
N LEU A 155 -10.50 -7.22 -1.06
CA LEU A 155 -10.05 -5.88 -1.45
C LEU A 155 -11.03 -4.79 -1.01
N THR A 156 -12.34 -5.02 -1.17
CA THR A 156 -13.36 -4.08 -0.69
C THR A 156 -13.26 -3.85 0.82
N LEU A 157 -13.00 -4.91 1.59
CA LEU A 157 -12.78 -4.80 3.03
C LEU A 157 -11.45 -4.08 3.34
N TYR A 158 -10.38 -4.45 2.63
CA TYR A 158 -9.05 -3.85 2.76
C TYR A 158 -9.10 -2.34 2.50
N ASP A 159 -9.72 -1.92 1.39
CA ASP A 159 -9.84 -0.50 1.00
C ASP A 159 -10.73 0.28 1.97
N GLY A 160 -11.85 -0.32 2.39
CA GLY A 160 -12.74 0.28 3.37
C GLY A 160 -12.06 0.56 4.72
N LEU A 161 -11.17 -0.32 5.16
CA LEU A 161 -10.36 -0.14 6.36
C LEU A 161 -9.24 0.89 6.13
N THR A 162 -8.61 0.87 4.96
CA THR A 162 -7.58 1.84 4.59
C THR A 162 -8.13 3.28 4.58
N ILE A 163 -9.34 3.48 4.06
CA ILE A 163 -10.03 4.78 4.08
C ILE A 163 -10.19 5.29 5.53
N GLU A 164 -10.48 4.43 6.49
CA GLU A 164 -10.57 4.83 7.89
C GLU A 164 -9.24 5.32 8.48
N LEU A 165 -8.11 4.80 8.01
CA LEU A 165 -6.79 5.28 8.42
C LEU A 165 -6.50 6.67 7.86
N VAL A 166 -6.92 6.93 6.62
CA VAL A 166 -6.63 8.19 5.92
C VAL A 166 -7.57 9.32 6.34
N TYR A 167 -8.87 9.03 6.50
CA TYR A 167 -9.91 10.02 6.79
C TYR A 167 -10.53 9.90 8.17
N GLY A 168 -10.25 8.81 8.89
CA GLY A 168 -10.87 8.51 10.16
C GLY A 168 -10.57 9.57 11.24
N VAL A 169 -11.61 9.96 11.95
CA VAL A 169 -11.52 10.97 13.02
C VAL A 169 -10.80 10.41 14.25
N ASN A 170 -10.81 9.08 14.42
CA ASN A 170 -10.13 8.40 15.52
C ASN A 170 -9.82 6.93 15.22
N LYS A 171 -8.83 6.37 15.96
CA LYS A 171 -8.40 4.96 15.89
C LYS A 171 -9.52 3.95 16.15
N GLN A 172 -10.54 4.32 16.91
CA GLN A 172 -11.65 3.43 17.27
C GLN A 172 -12.53 3.09 16.06
N SER A 173 -12.59 3.97 15.05
CA SER A 173 -13.38 3.73 13.85
C SER A 173 -12.83 2.55 13.02
N PHE A 174 -11.51 2.49 12.82
CA PHE A 174 -10.85 1.35 12.17
C PHE A 174 -11.17 0.04 12.91
N GLN A 175 -10.90 0.00 14.22
CA GLN A 175 -11.10 -1.20 15.03
C GLN A 175 -12.56 -1.65 15.04
N ARG A 176 -13.51 -0.73 15.18
CA ARG A 176 -14.94 -1.03 15.15
C ARG A 176 -15.36 -1.66 13.82
N ARG A 177 -14.92 -1.09 12.69
CA ARG A 177 -15.26 -1.61 11.36
C ARG A 177 -14.59 -2.95 11.11
N PHE A 178 -13.34 -3.10 11.48
CA PHE A 178 -12.60 -4.34 11.35
C PHE A 178 -13.29 -5.48 12.13
N THR A 179 -13.56 -5.27 13.42
CA THR A 179 -14.22 -6.26 14.29
C THR A 179 -15.61 -6.66 13.77
N ALA A 180 -16.34 -5.73 13.15
CA ALA A 180 -17.67 -6.02 12.61
C ALA A 180 -17.60 -6.74 11.25
N ALA A 181 -16.74 -6.29 10.34
CA ALA A 181 -16.74 -6.75 8.95
C ALA A 181 -15.98 -8.07 8.76
N TRP A 182 -14.89 -8.29 9.50
CA TRP A 182 -14.05 -9.48 9.37
C TRP A 182 -14.83 -10.81 9.53
N PRO A 183 -15.58 -11.04 10.63
CA PRO A 183 -16.30 -12.32 10.80
C PRO A 183 -17.39 -12.53 9.75
N ILE A 184 -18.01 -11.46 9.25
CA ILE A 184 -19.00 -11.53 8.18
C ILE A 184 -18.34 -11.96 6.86
N PHE A 185 -17.21 -11.34 6.50
CA PHE A 185 -16.43 -11.71 5.33
C PHE A 185 -15.98 -13.18 5.42
N LEU A 186 -15.32 -13.54 6.53
CA LEU A 186 -14.77 -14.88 6.72
C LEU A 186 -15.86 -15.97 6.61
N LYS A 187 -16.99 -15.76 7.31
CA LYS A 187 -18.13 -16.66 7.23
C LYS A 187 -18.65 -16.78 5.80
N GLY A 188 -18.77 -15.65 5.09
CA GLY A 188 -19.29 -15.61 3.72
C GLY A 188 -18.45 -16.41 2.71
N ILE A 189 -17.11 -16.46 2.88
CA ILE A 189 -16.24 -17.23 1.97
C ILE A 189 -16.06 -18.69 2.39
N MET A 190 -16.24 -19.03 3.69
CA MET A 190 -16.09 -20.38 4.23
C MET A 190 -17.38 -21.19 4.19
N ASP A 191 -18.56 -20.55 4.30
CA ASP A 191 -19.84 -21.24 4.32
C ASP A 191 -20.14 -21.91 2.98
N SER A 192 -20.46 -23.20 3.07
CA SER A 192 -21.17 -23.91 2.01
C SER A 192 -22.61 -23.41 1.99
N ARG A 193 -23.08 -22.84 0.87
CA ARG A 193 -24.53 -22.74 0.68
C ARG A 193 -25.06 -24.18 0.60
N GLU A 194 -25.81 -24.58 1.60
CA GLU A 194 -26.67 -25.79 1.49
C GLU A 194 -27.71 -25.63 0.38
#